data_652648b0010c7b07ffdbf323b2eb7c40
#
_entry.id   652648b0010c7b07ffdbf323b2eb7c40
#
_cell.length_a   1.000
_cell.length_b   1.000
_cell.length_c   1.000
_cell.angle_alpha   90.00
_cell.angle_beta   90.00
_cell.angle_gamma   90.00
#
_symmetry.space_group_name_H-M   'P 1'
#
loop_
_entity.id
_entity.type
_entity.pdbx_description
1 polymer ?
#
loop_
_entity_poly.entity_id
_entity_poly.type
_entity_poly.pdbx_seq_one_letter_code
_entity_poly.pdbx_strand_id
1 'polypeptide(L)'
;WDKPDLTQEEVDQYIVLSAEVVIASNIQRRVERLQQLLDQNAEDTEGRRMAMSLVEAINTAQTEYNQCVNRQTKLLNELKEKRSHRMSKMMQESASILNLVELWKDEESRHKMIKIAELRKKNVSKEIERLTSMEEIKSRIMGISEEEVLNG
;
A
#
# COMPACT_ATOMS: atom_id res chain seq x y z
N TRP A 1 3.99 -17.53 -6.32
CA TRP A 1 3.57 -16.26 -5.67
C TRP A 1 2.05 -16.19 -5.45
N ASP A 2 1.45 -17.35 -5.20
CA ASP A 2 0.00 -17.46 -5.00
C ASP A 2 -0.33 -17.11 -3.54
N LYS A 3 -0.35 -15.80 -3.22
CA LYS A 3 -0.84 -15.30 -1.94
C LYS A 3 -2.12 -14.52 -2.19
N PRO A 4 -3.29 -15.10 -1.90
CA PRO A 4 -4.60 -14.52 -2.23
C PRO A 4 -4.94 -13.23 -1.46
N ASP A 5 -4.09 -12.81 -0.55
CA ASP A 5 -4.28 -11.66 0.33
C ASP A 5 -3.42 -10.43 -0.03
N LEU A 6 -2.80 -10.42 -1.23
CA LEU A 6 -2.03 -9.26 -1.71
C LEU A 6 -2.96 -8.17 -2.21
N THR A 7 -2.70 -6.93 -1.79
CA THR A 7 -3.36 -5.75 -2.37
C THR A 7 -2.73 -5.41 -3.73
N GLN A 8 -3.48 -4.71 -4.59
CA GLN A 8 -2.97 -4.27 -5.90
C GLN A 8 -1.67 -3.45 -5.74
N GLU A 9 -1.61 -2.58 -4.74
CA GLU A 9 -0.43 -1.77 -4.45
C GLU A 9 0.80 -2.62 -4.07
N GLU A 10 0.60 -3.70 -3.30
CA GLU A 10 1.67 -4.65 -2.97
C GLU A 10 2.14 -5.41 -4.21
N VAL A 11 1.21 -5.79 -5.10
CA VAL A 11 1.55 -6.43 -6.38
C VAL A 11 2.42 -5.52 -7.23
N ASP A 12 2.04 -4.25 -7.37
CA ASP A 12 2.80 -3.27 -8.14
C ASP A 12 4.22 -3.07 -7.57
N GLN A 13 4.34 -3.00 -6.24
CA GLN A 13 5.65 -2.91 -5.57
C GLN A 13 6.50 -4.18 -5.78
N TYR A 14 5.90 -5.37 -5.80
CA TYR A 14 6.62 -6.60 -6.13
C TYR A 14 7.09 -6.64 -7.58
N ILE A 15 6.31 -6.08 -8.51
CA ILE A 15 6.72 -5.94 -9.91
C ILE A 15 7.94 -5.01 -10.03
N VAL A 16 7.92 -3.86 -9.38
CA VAL A 16 9.05 -2.93 -9.33
C VAL A 16 10.28 -3.59 -8.70
N LEU A 17 10.11 -4.30 -7.59
CA LEU A 17 11.19 -5.04 -6.94
C LEU A 17 11.82 -6.09 -7.87
N SER A 18 10.98 -6.83 -8.60
CA SER A 18 11.47 -7.85 -9.55
C SER A 18 12.27 -7.22 -10.70
N ALA A 19 11.83 -6.05 -11.19
CA ALA A 19 12.58 -5.29 -12.20
C ALA A 19 13.95 -4.83 -11.68
N GLU A 20 14.03 -4.31 -10.43
CA GLU A 20 15.30 -3.93 -9.80
C GLU A 20 16.25 -5.13 -9.61
N VAL A 21 15.73 -6.33 -9.32
CA VAL A 21 16.55 -7.56 -9.24
C VAL A 21 17.14 -7.92 -10.61
N VAL A 22 16.38 -7.80 -11.69
CA VAL A 22 16.86 -8.05 -13.06
C VAL A 22 17.92 -7.02 -13.46
N ILE A 23 17.71 -5.74 -13.12
CA ILE A 23 18.67 -4.66 -13.37
C ILE A 23 20.00 -4.96 -12.64
N ALA A 24 19.95 -5.31 -11.35
CA ALA A 24 21.14 -5.67 -10.57
C ALA A 24 21.90 -6.84 -11.19
N SER A 25 21.21 -7.88 -11.64
CA SER A 25 21.82 -9.02 -12.32
C SER A 25 22.50 -8.62 -13.64
N ASN A 26 21.88 -7.73 -14.41
CA ASN A 26 22.48 -7.23 -15.65
C ASN A 26 23.72 -6.36 -15.40
N ILE A 27 23.73 -5.54 -14.35
CA ILE A 27 24.89 -4.76 -13.93
C ILE A 27 26.04 -5.70 -13.53
N GLN A 28 25.77 -6.74 -12.75
CA GLN A 28 26.78 -7.73 -12.38
C GLN A 28 27.42 -8.38 -13.61
N ARG A 29 26.62 -8.85 -14.58
CA ARG A 29 27.13 -9.41 -15.83
C ARG A 29 27.99 -8.41 -16.65
N ARG A 30 27.59 -7.11 -16.57
CA ARG A 30 28.36 -6.05 -17.19
C ARG A 30 29.71 -5.87 -16.50
N VAL A 31 29.75 -5.87 -15.17
CA VAL A 31 31.01 -5.79 -14.41
C VAL A 31 31.91 -6.96 -14.71
N GLU A 32 31.41 -8.19 -14.74
CA GLU A 32 32.20 -9.38 -15.09
C GLU A 32 32.81 -9.27 -16.48
N ARG A 33 32.07 -8.79 -17.48
CA ARG A 33 32.58 -8.57 -18.83
C ARG A 33 33.69 -7.50 -18.89
N LEU A 34 33.52 -6.40 -18.15
CA LEU A 34 34.50 -5.33 -18.06
C LEU A 34 35.76 -5.81 -17.36
N GLN A 35 35.67 -6.64 -16.34
CA GLN A 35 36.80 -7.27 -15.67
C GLN A 35 37.54 -8.20 -16.62
N GLN A 36 36.86 -9.05 -17.39
CA GLN A 36 37.47 -9.90 -18.39
C GLN A 36 38.21 -9.10 -19.45
N LEU A 37 37.65 -7.97 -19.91
CA LEU A 37 38.31 -7.07 -20.85
C LEU A 37 39.53 -6.40 -20.25
N LEU A 38 39.49 -6.04 -18.98
CA LEU A 38 40.60 -5.45 -18.23
C LEU A 38 41.78 -6.46 -18.17
N ASP A 39 41.49 -7.72 -17.83
CA ASP A 39 42.49 -8.79 -17.72
C ASP A 39 43.13 -9.09 -19.06
N GLN A 40 42.38 -9.04 -20.18
CA GLN A 40 42.88 -9.28 -21.53
C GLN A 40 43.76 -8.15 -22.07
N ASN A 41 43.59 -6.91 -21.62
CA ASN A 41 44.28 -5.72 -22.14
C ASN A 41 45.40 -5.21 -21.23
N ALA A 42 45.78 -5.94 -20.19
CA ALA A 42 46.74 -5.49 -19.18
C ALA A 42 48.19 -5.38 -19.67
N GLU A 43 48.56 -5.92 -20.87
CA GLU A 43 49.95 -6.12 -21.27
C GLU A 43 50.54 -5.01 -22.16
N ASP A 44 49.77 -4.08 -22.72
CA ASP A 44 50.26 -3.12 -23.71
C ASP A 44 50.19 -1.64 -23.25
N THR A 45 51.03 -0.75 -23.81
CA THR A 45 51.04 0.69 -23.45
C THR A 45 49.79 1.45 -23.86
N GLU A 46 49.16 1.08 -24.96
CA GLU A 46 47.80 1.52 -25.32
C GLU A 46 46.75 0.91 -24.37
N GLY A 47 46.97 -0.31 -23.92
CA GLY A 47 46.17 -1.01 -22.91
C GLY A 47 46.09 -0.27 -21.58
N ARG A 48 47.10 0.51 -21.17
CA ARG A 48 47.04 1.29 -19.92
C ARG A 48 45.97 2.39 -19.93
N ARG A 49 45.78 3.11 -21.03
CA ARG A 49 44.71 4.12 -21.15
C ARG A 49 43.34 3.46 -21.18
N MET A 50 43.24 2.35 -21.87
CA MET A 50 42.03 1.53 -21.94
C MET A 50 41.73 0.90 -20.57
N ALA A 51 42.75 0.43 -19.85
CA ALA A 51 42.61 -0.10 -18.51
C ALA A 51 42.06 0.95 -17.51
N MET A 52 42.55 2.19 -17.56
CA MET A 52 41.98 3.27 -16.69
C MET A 52 40.53 3.53 -17.01
N SER A 53 40.11 3.62 -18.26
CA SER A 53 38.72 3.80 -18.67
C SER A 53 37.84 2.61 -18.26
N LEU A 54 38.36 1.37 -18.34
CA LEU A 54 37.64 0.19 -17.88
C LEU A 54 37.49 0.16 -16.37
N VAL A 55 38.49 0.59 -15.60
CA VAL A 55 38.40 0.71 -14.13
C VAL A 55 37.33 1.75 -13.74
N GLU A 56 37.30 2.91 -14.41
CA GLU A 56 36.26 3.91 -14.18
C GLU A 56 34.86 3.37 -14.50
N ALA A 57 34.71 2.62 -15.61
CA ALA A 57 33.47 1.99 -15.99
C ALA A 57 33.04 0.92 -14.99
N ILE A 58 33.96 0.13 -14.43
CA ILE A 58 33.69 -0.86 -13.37
C ILE A 58 33.24 -0.16 -12.09
N ASN A 59 33.91 0.91 -11.65
CA ASN A 59 33.57 1.65 -10.47
C ASN A 59 32.15 2.30 -10.59
N THR A 60 31.85 2.84 -11.77
CA THR A 60 30.53 3.38 -12.07
C THR A 60 29.47 2.29 -12.00
N ALA A 61 29.69 1.16 -12.65
CA ALA A 61 28.76 0.02 -12.63
C ALA A 61 28.58 -0.53 -11.20
N GLN A 62 29.62 -0.55 -10.40
CA GLN A 62 29.56 -0.98 -9.00
C GLN A 62 28.79 -0.02 -8.11
N THR A 63 28.89 1.27 -8.40
CA THR A 63 28.06 2.31 -7.73
C THR A 63 26.59 2.16 -8.11
N GLU A 64 26.29 1.95 -9.40
CA GLU A 64 24.92 1.67 -9.89
C GLU A 64 24.35 0.40 -9.24
N TYR A 65 25.14 -0.65 -9.10
CA TYR A 65 24.75 -1.88 -8.41
C TYR A 65 24.36 -1.63 -6.94
N ASN A 66 25.21 -0.90 -6.21
CA ASN A 66 24.96 -0.58 -4.81
C ASN A 66 23.69 0.27 -4.64
N GLN A 67 23.44 1.22 -5.53
CA GLN A 67 22.21 2.00 -5.55
C GLN A 67 20.99 1.12 -5.81
N CYS A 68 21.09 0.16 -6.73
CA CYS A 68 20.02 -0.79 -7.02
C CYS A 68 19.70 -1.67 -5.80
N VAL A 69 20.72 -2.21 -5.13
CA VAL A 69 20.57 -3.00 -3.89
C VAL A 69 19.92 -2.17 -2.77
N ASN A 70 20.32 -0.91 -2.63
CA ASN A 70 19.71 -0.02 -1.63
C ASN A 70 18.22 0.23 -1.93
N ARG A 71 17.84 0.44 -3.20
CA ARG A 71 16.43 0.56 -3.60
C ARG A 71 15.65 -0.72 -3.32
N GLN A 72 16.22 -1.89 -3.63
CA GLN A 72 15.61 -3.19 -3.31
C GLN A 72 15.36 -3.35 -1.81
N THR A 73 16.36 -3.04 -0.99
CA THR A 73 16.25 -3.14 0.47
C THR A 73 15.18 -2.20 1.01
N LYS A 74 15.11 -0.98 0.48
CA LYS A 74 14.08 -0.01 0.86
C LYS A 74 12.68 -0.50 0.51
N LEU A 75 12.46 -0.97 -0.71
CA LEU A 75 11.17 -1.53 -1.16
C LEU A 75 10.75 -2.74 -0.32
N LEU A 76 11.68 -3.64 0.00
CA LEU A 76 11.41 -4.79 0.85
C LEU A 76 10.99 -4.39 2.27
N ASN A 77 11.63 -3.37 2.85
CA ASN A 77 11.30 -2.86 4.17
C ASN A 77 9.92 -2.20 4.17
N GLU A 78 9.61 -1.39 3.16
CA GLU A 78 8.30 -0.75 3.00
C GLU A 78 7.18 -1.80 2.86
N LEU A 79 7.38 -2.84 2.04
CA LEU A 79 6.45 -3.95 1.90
C LEU A 79 6.23 -4.69 3.21
N LYS A 80 7.30 -4.95 3.96
CA LYS A 80 7.26 -5.64 5.25
C LYS A 80 6.50 -4.82 6.29
N GLU A 81 6.74 -3.52 6.34
CA GLU A 81 6.09 -2.59 7.27
C GLU A 81 4.59 -2.45 6.97
N LYS A 82 4.20 -2.21 5.71
CA LYS A 82 2.80 -2.15 5.28
C LYS A 82 2.05 -3.43 5.62
N ARG A 83 2.65 -4.58 5.37
CA ARG A 83 2.04 -5.88 5.65
C ARG A 83 1.89 -6.12 7.16
N SER A 84 2.89 -5.77 7.96
CA SER A 84 2.84 -5.86 9.43
C SER A 84 1.71 -4.99 9.99
N HIS A 85 1.58 -3.75 9.52
CA HIS A 85 0.52 -2.84 9.93
C HIS A 85 -0.88 -3.38 9.58
N ARG A 86 -1.06 -3.92 8.36
CA ARG A 86 -2.34 -4.52 7.94
C ARG A 86 -2.71 -5.73 8.79
N MET A 87 -1.75 -6.63 9.07
CA MET A 87 -1.98 -7.77 9.94
C MET A 87 -2.35 -7.36 11.36
N SER A 88 -1.67 -6.36 11.91
CA SER A 88 -2.00 -5.81 13.23
C SER A 88 -3.41 -5.25 13.28
N LYS A 89 -3.82 -4.50 12.25
CA LYS A 89 -5.20 -3.96 12.15
C LYS A 89 -6.25 -5.07 12.07
N MET A 90 -6.02 -6.09 11.25
CA MET A 90 -6.93 -7.26 11.15
C MET A 90 -7.05 -8.01 12.48
N MET A 91 -5.93 -8.15 13.21
CA MET A 91 -5.95 -8.76 14.55
C MET A 91 -6.77 -7.93 15.54
N GLN A 92 -6.62 -6.60 15.53
CA GLN A 92 -7.40 -5.70 16.38
C GLN A 92 -8.90 -5.75 16.06
N GLU A 93 -9.26 -5.78 14.78
CA GLU A 93 -10.65 -5.92 14.34
C GLU A 93 -11.24 -7.27 14.77
N SER A 94 -10.49 -8.37 14.61
CA SER A 94 -10.92 -9.70 15.05
C SER A 94 -11.07 -9.78 16.57
N ALA A 95 -10.14 -9.20 17.34
CA ALA A 95 -10.24 -9.13 18.80
C ALA A 95 -11.47 -8.30 19.25
N SER A 96 -11.77 -7.20 18.54
CA SER A 96 -12.96 -6.38 18.81
C SER A 96 -14.25 -7.16 18.57
N ILE A 97 -14.33 -7.97 17.51
CA ILE A 97 -15.48 -8.83 17.21
C ILE A 97 -15.65 -9.91 18.29
N LEU A 98 -14.57 -10.54 18.73
CA LEU A 98 -14.61 -11.54 19.81
C LEU A 98 -15.12 -10.94 21.13
N ASN A 99 -14.62 -9.75 21.49
CA ASN A 99 -15.11 -9.00 22.65
C ASN A 99 -16.61 -8.70 22.55
N LEU A 100 -17.11 -8.30 21.38
CA LEU A 100 -18.53 -8.08 21.16
C LEU A 100 -19.36 -9.36 21.31
N VAL A 101 -18.84 -10.50 20.84
CA VAL A 101 -19.50 -11.81 21.00
C VAL A 101 -19.54 -12.22 22.46
N GLU A 102 -18.48 -11.99 23.23
CA GLU A 102 -18.45 -12.28 24.68
C GLU A 102 -19.44 -11.37 25.43
N LEU A 103 -19.46 -10.08 25.16
CA LEU A 103 -20.45 -9.14 25.74
C LEU A 103 -21.89 -9.52 25.37
N TRP A 104 -22.12 -10.10 24.19
CA TRP A 104 -23.46 -10.57 23.78
C TRP A 104 -23.90 -11.83 24.52
N LYS A 105 -23.00 -12.66 24.98
CA LYS A 105 -23.31 -13.84 25.80
C LYS A 105 -23.78 -13.46 27.19
N ASP A 106 -23.31 -12.34 27.73
CA ASP A 106 -23.78 -11.82 29.01
C ASP A 106 -25.15 -11.18 28.85
N GLU A 107 -26.12 -11.68 29.63
CA GLU A 107 -27.52 -11.28 29.51
C GLU A 107 -27.77 -9.78 29.83
N GLU A 108 -27.06 -9.27 30.80
CA GLU A 108 -27.13 -7.86 31.18
C GLU A 108 -26.56 -6.92 30.10
N SER A 109 -25.43 -7.28 29.56
CA SER A 109 -24.77 -6.57 28.49
C SER A 109 -25.60 -6.60 27.20
N ARG A 110 -26.21 -7.73 26.87
CA ARG A 110 -27.14 -7.89 25.75
C ARG A 110 -28.33 -6.93 25.87
N HIS A 111 -28.97 -6.87 27.05
CA HIS A 111 -30.07 -5.94 27.29
C HIS A 111 -29.65 -4.47 27.17
N LYS A 112 -28.44 -4.10 27.63
CA LYS A 112 -27.90 -2.75 27.44
C LYS A 112 -27.69 -2.42 25.97
N MET A 113 -27.14 -3.36 25.19
CA MET A 113 -26.94 -3.17 23.76
C MET A 113 -28.24 -3.03 22.99
N ILE A 114 -29.27 -3.83 23.32
CA ILE A 114 -30.60 -3.73 22.71
C ILE A 114 -31.22 -2.33 22.98
N LYS A 115 -31.17 -1.86 24.22
CA LYS A 115 -31.64 -0.51 24.57
C LYS A 115 -30.91 0.59 23.80
N ILE A 116 -29.57 0.46 23.62
CA ILE A 116 -28.78 1.43 22.86
C ILE A 116 -29.18 1.39 21.38
N ALA A 117 -29.42 0.21 20.82
CA ALA A 117 -29.85 0.04 19.42
C ALA A 117 -31.25 0.67 19.20
N GLU A 118 -32.18 0.47 20.12
CA GLU A 118 -33.50 1.10 20.08
C GLU A 118 -33.43 2.62 20.16
N LEU A 119 -32.59 3.16 21.05
CA LEU A 119 -32.39 4.61 21.18
C LEU A 119 -31.77 5.19 19.89
N ARG A 120 -30.80 4.51 19.30
CA ARG A 120 -30.23 4.92 18.01
C ARG A 120 -31.25 4.90 16.89
N LYS A 121 -32.06 3.85 16.79
CA LYS A 121 -33.15 3.75 15.82
C LYS A 121 -34.14 4.90 15.97
N LYS A 122 -34.52 5.21 17.22
CA LYS A 122 -35.44 6.34 17.52
C LYS A 122 -34.86 7.70 17.18
N ASN A 123 -33.52 7.88 17.41
CA ASN A 123 -32.83 9.11 17.04
C ASN A 123 -32.74 9.27 15.51
N VAL A 124 -32.43 8.19 14.81
CA VAL A 124 -32.38 8.19 13.33
C VAL A 124 -33.78 8.52 12.76
N SER A 125 -34.86 7.92 13.31
CA SER A 125 -36.22 8.24 12.88
C SER A 125 -36.56 9.73 13.07
N LYS A 126 -36.16 10.31 14.21
CA LYS A 126 -36.35 11.75 14.47
C LYS A 126 -35.55 12.63 13.51
N GLU A 127 -34.31 12.22 13.15
CA GLU A 127 -33.51 12.97 12.19
C GLU A 127 -34.09 12.87 10.78
N ILE A 128 -34.64 11.72 10.38
CA ILE A 128 -35.36 11.56 9.11
C ILE A 128 -36.58 12.50 9.08
N GLU A 129 -37.41 12.55 10.16
CA GLU A 129 -38.54 13.48 10.26
C GLU A 129 -38.07 14.95 10.13
N ARG A 130 -36.93 15.30 10.73
CA ARG A 130 -36.36 16.66 10.61
C ARG A 130 -35.90 16.96 9.19
N LEU A 131 -35.29 15.99 8.52
CA LEU A 131 -34.83 16.12 7.12
C LEU A 131 -36.03 16.28 6.18
N THR A 132 -37.11 15.53 6.35
CA THR A 132 -38.37 15.69 5.60
C THR A 132 -38.94 17.11 5.76
N SER A 133 -38.91 17.65 7.00
CA SER A 133 -39.34 19.05 7.21
C SER A 133 -38.40 20.09 6.55
N MET A 134 -37.13 19.76 6.36
CA MET A 134 -36.19 20.61 5.61
C MET A 134 -36.43 20.58 4.08
N GLU A 135 -36.95 19.50 3.54
CA GLU A 135 -37.39 19.41 2.15
C GLU A 135 -38.60 20.30 1.88
N GLU A 136 -39.58 20.34 2.80
CA GLU A 136 -40.66 21.32 2.79
C GLU A 136 -40.17 22.77 2.81
N ILE A 137 -39.14 23.08 3.60
CA ILE A 137 -38.55 24.41 3.67
C ILE A 137 -37.83 24.73 2.35
N LYS A 138 -37.10 23.76 1.77
CA LYS A 138 -36.44 23.91 0.48
C LYS A 138 -37.43 24.16 -0.65
N SER A 139 -38.53 23.39 -0.70
CA SER A 139 -39.60 23.56 -1.70
C SER A 139 -40.18 24.96 -1.65
N ARG A 140 -40.45 25.48 -0.43
CA ARG A 140 -40.93 26.85 -0.21
C ARG A 140 -39.95 27.94 -0.62
N ILE A 141 -38.64 27.75 -0.38
CA ILE A 141 -37.60 28.73 -0.72
C ILE A 141 -37.35 28.74 -2.24
N MET A 142 -37.36 27.57 -2.87
CA MET A 142 -37.10 27.42 -4.30
C MET A 142 -38.35 27.62 -5.17
N GLY A 143 -39.55 27.63 -4.59
CA GLY A 143 -40.78 27.73 -5.35
C GLY A 143 -41.07 26.51 -6.24
N ILE A 144 -40.50 25.35 -5.90
CA ILE A 144 -40.60 24.10 -6.65
C ILE A 144 -41.48 23.14 -5.82
N SER A 145 -42.19 22.23 -6.48
CA SER A 145 -43.00 21.23 -5.77
C SER A 145 -42.12 20.24 -4.98
N GLU A 146 -42.62 19.66 -3.89
CA GLU A 146 -41.88 18.68 -3.07
C GLU A 146 -41.42 17.46 -3.91
N GLU A 147 -42.22 17.05 -4.91
CA GLU A 147 -41.90 15.96 -5.83
C GLU A 147 -40.71 16.27 -6.75
N GLU A 148 -40.53 17.55 -7.14
CA GLU A 148 -39.39 17.99 -7.95
C GLU A 148 -38.10 18.11 -7.13
N VAL A 149 -38.19 18.36 -5.81
CA VAL A 149 -37.04 18.40 -4.91
C VAL A 149 -36.51 16.99 -4.61
N LEU A 150 -37.40 15.98 -4.62
CA LEU A 150 -37.04 14.57 -4.39
C LEU A 150 -36.44 13.88 -5.61
N ASN A 151 -36.73 14.35 -6.81
CA ASN A 151 -36.30 13.74 -8.08
C ASN A 151 -35.10 14.44 -8.76
N GLY A 152 -34.55 15.49 -8.19
CA GLY A 152 -33.34 16.20 -8.66
C GLY A 152 -32.12 15.83 -7.86
#